data_3e9c301b6d3828e26b80e5c42f14428b
#
_entry.id   3e9c301b6d3828e26b80e5c42f14428b
#
_cell.length_a   1.000
_cell.length_b   1.000
_cell.length_c   1.000
_cell.angle_alpha   90.00
_cell.angle_beta   90.00
_cell.angle_gamma   90.00
#
_symmetry.space_group_name_H-M   'P 1'
#
loop_
_entity.id
_entity.type
_entity.pdbx_description
1 polymer ?
#
loop_
_entity_poly.entity_id
_entity_poly.type
_entity_poly.pdbx_seq_one_letter_code
_entity_poly.pdbx_strand_id
1 'polypeptide(L)'
;FAASDAVYTSGFPANLEYAPVYAAPIAIFYNLPTVKEPINLTAATLAQIFGGQITKWNDPQIISDNQKRTIKTPVYKTKQEVVTVGGKKVTKTVPVLDKNGKPTVLRTTSKTVDITLPSTPITVYYRTDSSGTSEQFGKYLQGTNAGANADLWPKTASGTFANSTPINLSTVFNFQGASGSALVAQGVKDKIGGVGYGELSWATDNKLAVANIVNQAGEAVAPSSAGTSAFLGGGTIQANGSLVADYKKVITGAYSIGTASYGLVYPEAAKKNAETQKIVAAWHTYLLEQCPKKFPEKGYVALTGPLYDKAKEQIAKIK
;
A
#
# COMPACT_ATOMS: atom_id res chain seq x y z
N PHE A 1 -19.76 -14.92 4.62
CA PHE A 1 -18.74 -14.54 3.64
C PHE A 1 -17.37 -14.54 4.30
N ALA A 2 -16.32 -14.64 3.49
CA ALA A 2 -14.95 -14.47 3.94
C ALA A 2 -14.18 -13.60 2.92
N ALA A 3 -13.12 -12.94 3.38
CA ALA A 3 -12.26 -12.12 2.55
C ALA A 3 -10.79 -12.41 2.89
N SER A 4 -9.89 -12.16 1.93
CA SER A 4 -8.45 -12.37 2.09
C SER A 4 -7.67 -11.41 1.19
N ASP A 5 -6.51 -10.93 1.68
CA ASP A 5 -5.52 -10.21 0.87
C ASP A 5 -4.46 -11.16 0.27
N ALA A 6 -4.57 -12.45 0.58
CA ALA A 6 -3.69 -13.49 0.09
C ALA A 6 -4.45 -14.53 -0.72
N VAL A 7 -3.76 -15.15 -1.67
CA VAL A 7 -4.24 -16.31 -2.43
C VAL A 7 -3.74 -17.56 -1.74
N TYR A 8 -4.66 -18.43 -1.33
CA TYR A 8 -4.30 -19.69 -0.65
C TYR A 8 -3.64 -20.68 -1.62
N THR A 9 -2.58 -21.33 -1.18
CA THR A 9 -1.86 -22.35 -1.93
C THR A 9 -2.13 -23.77 -1.40
N SER A 10 -2.69 -23.89 -0.20
CA SER A 10 -3.05 -25.17 0.43
C SER A 10 -4.12 -24.98 1.51
N GLY A 11 -4.77 -26.07 1.92
CA GLY A 11 -5.74 -26.07 3.02
C GLY A 11 -7.09 -25.41 2.70
N PHE A 12 -7.43 -25.27 1.42
CA PHE A 12 -8.68 -24.67 0.95
C PHE A 12 -9.46 -25.65 0.06
N PRO A 13 -10.77 -25.45 -0.10
CA PRO A 13 -11.59 -26.26 -1.00
C PRO A 13 -11.14 -26.17 -2.47
N ALA A 14 -11.21 -27.27 -3.21
CA ALA A 14 -10.69 -27.36 -4.59
C ALA A 14 -11.29 -26.34 -5.57
N ASN A 15 -12.51 -25.86 -5.31
CA ASN A 15 -13.24 -24.93 -6.18
C ASN A 15 -13.29 -23.50 -5.62
N LEU A 16 -12.33 -23.14 -4.76
CA LEU A 16 -12.25 -21.76 -4.24
C LEU A 16 -11.85 -20.81 -5.36
N GLU A 17 -12.65 -19.76 -5.55
CA GLU A 17 -12.36 -18.66 -6.46
C GLU A 17 -12.29 -17.33 -5.71
N TYR A 18 -11.72 -16.33 -6.37
CA TYR A 18 -11.40 -15.03 -5.80
C TYR A 18 -12.12 -13.94 -6.57
N ALA A 19 -12.98 -13.19 -5.90
CA ALA A 19 -13.54 -11.97 -6.45
C ALA A 19 -12.75 -10.76 -5.92
N PRO A 20 -11.88 -10.14 -6.69
CA PRO A 20 -11.22 -8.92 -6.24
C PRO A 20 -12.28 -7.84 -6.01
N VAL A 21 -12.34 -7.27 -4.81
CA VAL A 21 -13.43 -6.33 -4.43
C VAL A 21 -12.94 -4.90 -4.29
N TYR A 22 -11.72 -4.69 -3.84
CA TYR A 22 -11.00 -3.43 -3.85
C TYR A 22 -9.50 -3.69 -3.79
N ALA A 23 -8.71 -2.64 -3.92
CA ALA A 23 -7.28 -2.70 -3.69
C ALA A 23 -6.85 -1.65 -2.65
N ALA A 24 -5.63 -1.80 -2.13
CA ALA A 24 -5.05 -0.85 -1.21
C ALA A 24 -3.53 -0.79 -1.35
N PRO A 25 -2.89 0.38 -1.19
CA PRO A 25 -1.46 0.47 -1.00
C PRO A 25 -1.07 -0.05 0.39
N ILE A 26 0.00 -0.84 0.44
CA ILE A 26 0.69 -1.17 1.68
C ILE A 26 1.76 -0.11 1.88
N ALA A 27 1.54 0.78 2.83
CA ALA A 27 2.46 1.86 3.13
C ALA A 27 3.60 1.39 4.03
N ILE A 28 4.78 1.95 3.82
CA ILE A 28 5.89 1.89 4.77
C ILE A 28 5.84 3.18 5.58
N PHE A 29 5.45 3.07 6.84
CA PHE A 29 5.29 4.22 7.71
C PHE A 29 6.35 4.23 8.80
N TYR A 30 6.72 5.44 9.23
CA TYR A 30 7.82 5.63 10.16
C TYR A 30 7.59 6.84 11.09
N ASN A 31 8.38 6.90 12.17
CA ASN A 31 8.33 8.00 13.14
C ASN A 31 9.70 8.69 13.26
N LEU A 32 9.87 9.75 12.45
CA LEU A 32 11.03 10.65 12.49
C LEU A 32 10.57 12.11 12.54
N PRO A 33 10.24 12.66 13.69
CA PRO A 33 9.59 13.98 13.80
C PRO A 33 10.46 15.14 13.32
N THR A 34 11.76 14.96 13.23
CA THR A 34 12.72 15.96 12.72
C THR A 34 12.82 15.98 11.20
N VAL A 35 12.38 14.92 10.51
CA VAL A 35 12.39 14.81 9.04
C VAL A 35 11.05 15.27 8.51
N LYS A 36 11.01 16.38 7.77
CA LYS A 36 9.77 17.00 7.31
C LYS A 36 9.33 16.50 5.94
N GLU A 37 10.30 16.13 5.10
CA GLU A 37 10.03 15.63 3.77
C GLU A 37 9.90 14.09 3.79
N PRO A 38 8.98 13.51 3.01
CA PRO A 38 8.87 12.05 2.91
C PRO A 38 10.20 11.45 2.46
N ILE A 39 10.66 10.37 3.10
CA ILE A 39 11.86 9.64 2.65
C ILE A 39 11.55 8.74 1.46
N ASN A 40 12.53 8.59 0.56
CA ASN A 40 12.51 7.61 -0.50
C ASN A 40 13.24 6.35 -0.05
N LEU A 41 12.69 5.19 -0.37
CA LEU A 41 13.30 3.91 -0.10
C LEU A 41 13.25 3.03 -1.36
N THR A 42 14.41 2.51 -1.77
CA THR A 42 14.48 1.48 -2.81
C THR A 42 14.09 0.12 -2.25
N ALA A 43 13.79 -0.84 -3.12
CA ALA A 43 13.49 -2.21 -2.71
C ALA A 43 14.68 -2.86 -1.96
N ALA A 44 15.91 -2.57 -2.39
CA ALA A 44 17.12 -3.06 -1.74
C ALA A 44 17.28 -2.48 -0.33
N THR A 45 17.07 -1.17 -0.18
CA THR A 45 17.11 -0.50 1.13
C THR A 45 16.05 -1.06 2.09
N LEU A 46 14.83 -1.28 1.59
CA LEU A 46 13.76 -1.91 2.38
C LEU A 46 14.12 -3.33 2.81
N ALA A 47 14.65 -4.15 1.89
CA ALA A 47 15.09 -5.50 2.22
C ALA A 47 16.18 -5.49 3.32
N GLN A 48 17.11 -4.54 3.25
CA GLN A 48 18.18 -4.40 4.25
C GLN A 48 17.65 -3.88 5.61
N ILE A 49 16.67 -2.97 5.63
CA ILE A 49 16.03 -2.52 6.88
C ILE A 49 15.27 -3.68 7.52
N PHE A 50 14.36 -4.32 6.79
CA PHE A 50 13.53 -5.42 7.30
C PHE A 50 14.28 -6.75 7.40
N GLY A 51 15.48 -6.85 6.82
CA GLY A 51 16.47 -7.91 7.00
C GLY A 51 17.51 -7.63 8.07
N GLY A 52 17.40 -6.51 8.82
CA GLY A 52 18.26 -6.21 9.99
C GLY A 52 19.68 -5.76 9.66
N GLN A 53 20.01 -5.54 8.40
CA GLN A 53 21.34 -5.09 7.98
C GLN A 53 21.51 -3.57 8.19
N ILE A 54 20.48 -2.80 7.90
CA ILE A 54 20.42 -1.36 8.17
C ILE A 54 19.76 -1.13 9.52
N THR A 55 20.48 -0.52 10.45
CA THR A 55 20.04 -0.34 11.84
C THR A 55 19.92 1.12 12.29
N LYS A 56 20.28 2.08 11.43
CA LYS A 56 20.19 3.53 11.70
C LYS A 56 19.59 4.26 10.50
N TRP A 57 18.85 5.32 10.77
CA TRP A 57 18.22 6.12 9.70
C TRP A 57 19.21 6.91 8.84
N ASN A 58 20.41 7.23 9.35
CA ASN A 58 21.48 7.88 8.59
C ASN A 58 22.45 6.88 7.93
N ASP A 59 22.00 5.66 7.69
CA ASP A 59 22.78 4.68 6.93
C ASP A 59 23.11 5.22 5.53
N PRO A 60 24.33 4.99 5.00
CA PRO A 60 24.72 5.46 3.66
C PRO A 60 23.76 5.07 2.55
N GLN A 61 23.13 3.88 2.63
CA GLN A 61 22.16 3.44 1.63
C GLN A 61 20.88 4.28 1.67
N ILE A 62 20.34 4.58 2.87
CA ILE A 62 19.17 5.45 2.99
C ILE A 62 19.53 6.88 2.55
N ILE A 63 20.72 7.37 2.91
CA ILE A 63 21.19 8.68 2.46
C ILE A 63 21.26 8.72 0.92
N SER A 64 21.81 7.69 0.28
CA SER A 64 21.90 7.59 -1.19
C SER A 64 20.53 7.67 -1.86
N ASP A 65 19.51 6.98 -1.32
CA ASP A 65 18.14 7.03 -1.84
C ASP A 65 17.53 8.45 -1.74
N ASN A 66 18.11 9.34 -0.93
CA ASN A 66 17.54 10.64 -0.56
C ASN A 66 18.39 11.86 -0.95
N GLN A 67 19.57 11.66 -1.54
CA GLN A 67 20.41 12.76 -2.01
C GLN A 67 19.88 13.41 -3.28
N LYS A 68 20.11 14.72 -3.43
CA LYS A 68 19.79 15.53 -4.64
C LYS A 68 18.35 15.34 -5.14
N ARG A 69 17.40 15.26 -4.21
CA ARG A 69 16.00 15.06 -4.56
C ARG A 69 15.40 16.30 -5.18
N THR A 70 14.75 16.11 -6.31
CA THR A 70 13.93 17.16 -6.92
C THR A 70 12.49 17.03 -6.42
N ILE A 71 12.06 17.94 -5.54
CA ILE A 71 10.68 18.03 -5.09
C ILE A 71 9.92 18.89 -6.07
N LYS A 72 8.88 18.31 -6.69
CA LYS A 72 7.97 19.00 -7.60
C LYS A 72 6.70 19.38 -6.84
N THR A 73 6.46 20.68 -6.68
CA THR A 73 5.28 21.20 -6.00
C THR A 73 4.34 21.85 -7.03
N PRO A 74 3.10 21.36 -7.19
CA PRO A 74 2.14 21.99 -8.07
C PRO A 74 1.68 23.32 -7.48
N VAL A 75 1.66 24.37 -8.31
CA VAL A 75 1.02 25.64 -8.02
C VAL A 75 -0.31 25.64 -8.77
N TYR A 76 -1.38 25.80 -8.03
CA TYR A 76 -2.73 25.74 -8.60
C TYR A 76 -3.21 27.10 -9.10
N LYS A 77 -4.04 27.12 -10.14
CA LYS A 77 -4.81 28.28 -10.52
C LYS A 77 -5.79 28.62 -9.42
N THR A 78 -5.86 29.90 -9.05
CA THR A 78 -6.79 30.40 -8.05
C THR A 78 -7.68 31.49 -8.63
N LYS A 79 -8.87 31.64 -8.05
CA LYS A 79 -9.80 32.76 -8.30
C LYS A 79 -10.24 33.38 -6.97
N GLN A 80 -10.66 34.63 -7.03
CA GLN A 80 -11.33 35.28 -5.90
C GLN A 80 -12.82 34.93 -5.93
N GLU A 81 -13.35 34.52 -4.80
CA GLU A 81 -14.78 34.21 -4.64
C GLU A 81 -15.33 34.89 -3.39
N VAL A 82 -16.47 35.56 -3.55
CA VAL A 82 -17.15 36.24 -2.43
C VAL A 82 -18.07 35.23 -1.76
N VAL A 83 -17.78 34.89 -0.51
CA VAL A 83 -18.57 33.96 0.30
C VAL A 83 -19.19 34.73 1.50
N THR A 84 -20.36 34.28 1.94
CA THR A 84 -20.99 34.86 3.14
C THR A 84 -20.62 33.98 4.35
N VAL A 85 -19.96 34.59 5.33
CA VAL A 85 -19.58 33.94 6.59
C VAL A 85 -20.16 34.78 7.73
N GLY A 86 -21.04 34.20 8.55
CA GLY A 86 -21.68 34.90 9.64
C GLY A 86 -22.46 36.17 9.22
N GLY A 87 -23.10 36.13 8.03
CA GLY A 87 -23.86 37.25 7.47
C GLY A 87 -23.02 38.37 6.81
N LYS A 88 -21.69 38.26 6.81
CA LYS A 88 -20.78 39.23 6.17
C LYS A 88 -20.18 38.65 4.89
N LYS A 89 -20.12 39.47 3.83
CA LYS A 89 -19.43 39.12 2.58
C LYS A 89 -17.91 39.17 2.80
N VAL A 90 -17.22 38.06 2.53
CA VAL A 90 -15.77 37.92 2.63
C VAL A 90 -15.22 37.39 1.32
N THR A 91 -14.18 38.04 0.79
CA THR A 91 -13.49 37.53 -0.40
C THR A 91 -12.47 36.44 -0.01
N LYS A 92 -12.58 35.26 -0.56
CA LYS A 92 -11.63 34.14 -0.37
C LYS A 92 -10.93 33.78 -1.67
N THR A 93 -9.66 33.42 -1.57
CA THR A 93 -8.93 32.81 -2.68
C THR A 93 -9.22 31.31 -2.69
N VAL A 94 -9.82 30.81 -3.76
CA VAL A 94 -10.17 29.40 -3.93
C VAL A 94 -9.50 28.80 -5.17
N PRO A 95 -9.19 27.51 -5.20
CA PRO A 95 -8.65 26.88 -6.40
C PRO A 95 -9.68 26.87 -7.53
N VAL A 96 -9.20 27.03 -8.77
CA VAL A 96 -9.98 26.77 -9.99
C VAL A 96 -10.03 25.27 -10.20
N LEU A 97 -11.22 24.69 -10.23
CA LEU A 97 -11.41 23.26 -10.45
C LEU A 97 -11.58 22.97 -11.95
N ASP A 98 -11.14 21.79 -12.38
CA ASP A 98 -11.39 21.24 -13.71
C ASP A 98 -12.81 20.63 -13.80
N LYS A 99 -13.14 20.05 -14.96
CA LYS A 99 -14.44 19.38 -15.20
C LYS A 99 -14.71 18.17 -14.29
N ASN A 100 -13.69 17.65 -13.61
CA ASN A 100 -13.77 16.52 -12.69
C ASN A 100 -13.70 16.96 -11.23
N GLY A 101 -13.77 18.28 -10.94
CA GLY A 101 -13.70 18.83 -9.59
C GLY A 101 -12.29 18.85 -8.99
N LYS A 102 -11.23 18.63 -9.77
CA LYS A 102 -9.85 18.68 -9.30
C LYS A 102 -9.23 20.05 -9.49
N PRO A 103 -8.38 20.54 -8.56
CA PRO A 103 -7.65 21.78 -8.72
C PRO A 103 -6.80 21.80 -9.98
N THR A 104 -6.98 22.84 -10.81
CA THR A 104 -6.22 23.03 -12.05
C THR A 104 -4.81 23.50 -11.75
N VAL A 105 -3.79 22.75 -12.17
CA VAL A 105 -2.39 23.14 -12.02
C VAL A 105 -2.04 24.28 -12.96
N LEU A 106 -1.52 25.39 -12.40
CA LEU A 106 -1.01 26.53 -13.17
C LEU A 106 0.40 26.27 -13.68
N ARG A 107 1.26 25.78 -12.79
CA ARG A 107 2.66 25.41 -13.06
C ARG A 107 3.15 24.45 -12.01
N THR A 108 4.26 23.78 -12.28
CA THR A 108 4.96 22.98 -11.27
C THR A 108 6.29 23.69 -10.97
N THR A 109 6.56 23.93 -9.69
CA THR A 109 7.86 24.41 -9.22
C THR A 109 8.70 23.19 -8.83
N SER A 110 10.01 23.26 -9.13
CA SER A 110 10.95 22.20 -8.76
C SER A 110 12.04 22.80 -7.85
N LYS A 111 12.32 22.10 -6.74
CA LYS A 111 13.40 22.47 -5.83
C LYS A 111 14.23 21.22 -5.55
N THR A 112 15.56 21.31 -5.73
CA THR A 112 16.47 20.26 -5.28
C THR A 112 16.74 20.45 -3.79
N VAL A 113 16.57 19.39 -3.00
CA VAL A 113 16.82 19.38 -1.57
C VAL A 113 17.62 18.14 -1.19
N ASP A 114 18.52 18.32 -0.22
CA ASP A 114 19.16 17.23 0.48
C ASP A 114 18.44 17.02 1.80
N ILE A 115 18.03 15.76 2.06
CA ILE A 115 17.37 15.42 3.31
C ILE A 115 18.43 15.00 4.31
N THR A 116 18.50 15.73 5.43
CA THR A 116 19.35 15.34 6.55
C THR A 116 18.63 14.30 7.38
N LEU A 117 19.18 13.10 7.42
CA LEU A 117 18.67 11.99 8.21
C LEU A 117 19.39 11.91 9.57
N PRO A 118 18.64 11.70 10.68
CA PRO A 118 19.23 11.60 12.00
C PRO A 118 19.93 10.25 12.21
N SER A 119 20.91 10.19 13.10
CA SER A 119 21.58 8.95 13.51
C SER A 119 20.72 8.07 14.43
N THR A 120 19.42 8.29 14.45
CA THR A 120 18.45 7.56 15.26
C THR A 120 18.45 6.06 14.91
N PRO A 121 18.50 5.16 15.89
CA PRO A 121 18.37 3.73 15.66
C PRO A 121 17.02 3.38 15.06
N ILE A 122 17.00 2.41 14.16
CA ILE A 122 15.77 1.84 13.58
C ILE A 122 15.22 0.77 14.52
N THR A 123 13.92 0.86 14.81
CA THR A 123 13.15 -0.24 15.41
C THR A 123 12.08 -0.69 14.41
N VAL A 124 12.17 -1.93 13.99
CA VAL A 124 11.23 -2.54 13.01
C VAL A 124 10.05 -3.15 13.75
N TYR A 125 8.84 -2.73 13.39
CA TYR A 125 7.59 -3.35 13.87
C TYR A 125 6.99 -4.24 12.78
N TYR A 126 6.66 -5.47 13.16
CA TYR A 126 6.14 -6.48 12.22
C TYR A 126 4.94 -7.24 12.80
N ARG A 127 4.14 -7.87 11.92
CA ARG A 127 2.98 -8.70 12.30
C ARG A 127 3.42 -10.06 12.81
N THR A 128 2.98 -10.43 14.02
CA THR A 128 3.20 -11.77 14.60
C THR A 128 2.14 -12.77 14.17
N ASP A 129 0.94 -12.31 13.86
CA ASP A 129 -0.17 -13.11 13.36
C ASP A 129 -0.05 -13.36 11.84
N SER A 130 -0.78 -14.35 11.33
CA SER A 130 -0.86 -14.61 9.89
C SER A 130 -1.61 -13.47 9.20
N SER A 131 -0.99 -12.88 8.17
CA SER A 131 -1.43 -11.65 7.53
C SER A 131 -1.17 -11.66 6.01
N GLY A 132 -2.22 -11.43 5.23
CA GLY A 132 -2.08 -11.21 3.80
C GLY A 132 -1.23 -9.99 3.47
N THR A 133 -1.30 -8.92 4.29
CA THR A 133 -0.45 -7.72 4.17
C THR A 133 1.04 -8.07 4.30
N SER A 134 1.40 -8.93 5.30
CA SER A 134 2.78 -9.42 5.46
C SER A 134 3.23 -10.26 4.26
N GLU A 135 2.34 -11.11 3.74
CA GLU A 135 2.63 -11.92 2.56
C GLU A 135 2.88 -11.06 1.32
N GLN A 136 2.03 -10.06 1.05
CA GLN A 136 2.19 -9.16 -0.10
C GLN A 136 3.46 -8.30 0.03
N PHE A 137 3.78 -7.82 1.22
CA PHE A 137 5.04 -7.13 1.48
C PHE A 137 6.25 -8.05 1.24
N GLY A 138 6.19 -9.30 1.73
CA GLY A 138 7.22 -10.30 1.45
C GLY A 138 7.38 -10.60 -0.04
N LYS A 139 6.27 -10.73 -0.79
CA LYS A 139 6.28 -10.91 -2.26
C LYS A 139 6.94 -9.73 -2.97
N TYR A 140 6.66 -8.52 -2.52
CA TYR A 140 7.33 -7.32 -3.05
C TYR A 140 8.84 -7.38 -2.81
N LEU A 141 9.28 -7.64 -1.58
CA LEU A 141 10.72 -7.71 -1.24
C LEU A 141 11.43 -8.82 -2.02
N GLN A 142 10.82 -9.99 -2.12
CA GLN A 142 11.37 -11.13 -2.89
C GLN A 142 11.40 -10.83 -4.40
N GLY A 143 10.28 -10.37 -4.96
CA GLY A 143 10.13 -10.18 -6.39
C GLY A 143 10.98 -9.06 -6.96
N THR A 144 11.07 -7.92 -6.25
CA THR A 144 11.86 -6.76 -6.68
C THR A 144 13.37 -6.98 -6.51
N ASN A 145 13.81 -7.71 -5.49
CA ASN A 145 15.22 -8.00 -5.23
C ASN A 145 15.72 -9.28 -5.95
N ALA A 146 14.88 -9.96 -6.72
CA ALA A 146 15.32 -11.14 -7.47
C ALA A 146 16.42 -10.81 -8.51
N GLY A 147 17.34 -11.73 -8.73
CA GLY A 147 18.51 -11.55 -9.59
C GLY A 147 19.74 -11.12 -8.80
N ALA A 148 20.39 -10.02 -9.16
CA ALA A 148 21.64 -9.57 -8.52
C ALA A 148 21.51 -9.27 -7.01
N ASN A 149 20.31 -8.97 -6.54
CA ASN A 149 20.00 -8.66 -5.14
C ASN A 149 19.23 -9.77 -4.42
N ALA A 150 19.15 -10.99 -4.99
CA ALA A 150 18.35 -12.09 -4.44
C ALA A 150 18.74 -12.46 -2.99
N ASP A 151 20.00 -12.29 -2.63
CA ASP A 151 20.51 -12.57 -1.29
C ASP A 151 19.97 -11.60 -0.21
N LEU A 152 19.45 -10.43 -0.60
CA LEU A 152 18.84 -9.49 0.34
C LEU A 152 17.51 -10.01 0.89
N TRP A 153 16.76 -10.79 0.10
CA TRP A 153 15.50 -11.41 0.53
C TRP A 153 15.31 -12.80 -0.09
N PRO A 154 16.07 -13.82 0.37
CA PRO A 154 16.09 -15.13 -0.26
C PRO A 154 14.90 -16.03 0.09
N LYS A 155 14.21 -15.73 1.21
CA LYS A 155 13.11 -16.58 1.66
C LYS A 155 11.82 -16.29 0.89
N THR A 156 11.01 -17.34 0.73
CA THR A 156 9.68 -17.25 0.14
C THR A 156 8.75 -16.39 1.01
N ALA A 157 7.95 -15.57 0.37
CA ALA A 157 6.94 -14.76 1.05
C ALA A 157 5.96 -15.63 1.84
N SER A 158 5.57 -15.16 3.01
CA SER A 158 4.68 -15.86 3.93
C SER A 158 3.79 -14.87 4.67
N GLY A 159 2.56 -15.30 5.00
CA GLY A 159 1.68 -14.54 5.88
C GLY A 159 2.27 -14.35 7.29
N THR A 160 3.18 -15.22 7.71
CA THR A 160 3.94 -15.07 8.96
C THR A 160 5.28 -14.41 8.66
N PHE A 161 5.48 -13.16 9.08
CA PHE A 161 6.69 -12.38 8.79
C PHE A 161 7.98 -13.11 9.20
N ALA A 162 7.97 -13.79 10.36
CA ALA A 162 9.12 -14.56 10.85
C ALA A 162 9.59 -15.65 9.87
N ASN A 163 8.69 -16.19 9.05
CA ASN A 163 9.04 -17.21 8.03
C ASN A 163 9.59 -16.58 6.75
N SER A 164 9.25 -15.31 6.48
CA SER A 164 9.63 -14.58 5.28
C SER A 164 10.92 -13.78 5.43
N THR A 165 11.22 -13.26 6.64
CA THR A 165 12.44 -12.49 6.88
C THR A 165 13.70 -13.37 6.85
N PRO A 166 14.85 -12.89 6.28
CA PRO A 166 16.10 -13.64 6.23
C PRO A 166 16.75 -13.85 7.61
N ILE A 167 16.42 -13.02 8.61
CA ILE A 167 17.04 -13.05 9.94
C ILE A 167 16.29 -13.96 10.91
N ASN A 168 16.97 -14.32 11.99
CA ASN A 168 16.35 -14.94 13.15
C ASN A 168 15.91 -13.86 14.13
N LEU A 169 14.60 -13.64 14.25
CA LEU A 169 14.02 -12.58 15.07
C LEU A 169 14.30 -12.75 16.58
N SER A 170 14.65 -13.95 17.05
CA SER A 170 15.00 -14.16 18.46
C SER A 170 16.39 -13.65 18.84
N THR A 171 17.23 -13.32 17.84
CA THR A 171 18.62 -12.87 18.05
C THR A 171 18.81 -11.38 17.84
N VAL A 172 17.76 -10.64 17.47
CA VAL A 172 17.81 -9.20 17.18
C VAL A 172 16.90 -8.43 18.13
N PHE A 173 17.40 -7.36 18.72
CA PHE A 173 16.67 -6.57 19.74
C PHE A 173 15.85 -5.41 19.18
N ASN A 174 16.11 -5.02 17.95
CA ASN A 174 15.46 -3.89 17.29
C ASN A 174 14.25 -4.30 16.43
N PHE A 175 13.78 -5.54 16.56
CA PHE A 175 12.56 -6.03 15.93
C PHE A 175 11.49 -6.30 17.01
N GLN A 176 10.31 -5.71 16.82
CA GLN A 176 9.20 -5.78 17.75
C GLN A 176 7.97 -6.36 17.05
N GLY A 177 7.52 -7.50 17.53
CA GLY A 177 6.32 -8.16 17.01
C GLY A 177 5.05 -7.57 17.62
N ALA A 178 4.02 -7.41 16.79
CA ALA A 178 2.70 -6.95 17.23
C ALA A 178 1.59 -7.72 16.48
N SER A 179 0.50 -8.03 17.19
CA SER A 179 -0.65 -8.72 16.59
C SER A 179 -1.61 -7.71 15.98
N GLY A 180 -1.82 -7.79 14.66
CA GLY A 180 -2.66 -6.87 13.90
C GLY A 180 -1.97 -5.55 13.50
N SER A 181 -2.41 -4.97 12.37
CA SER A 181 -1.84 -3.73 11.82
C SER A 181 -2.01 -2.53 12.74
N ALA A 182 -3.07 -2.51 13.56
CA ALA A 182 -3.31 -1.44 14.54
C ALA A 182 -2.17 -1.34 15.57
N LEU A 183 -1.74 -2.47 16.14
CA LEU A 183 -0.66 -2.49 17.12
C LEU A 183 0.71 -2.24 16.49
N VAL A 184 0.93 -2.65 15.23
CA VAL A 184 2.13 -2.28 14.46
C VAL A 184 2.20 -0.74 14.32
N ALA A 185 1.11 -0.11 13.87
CA ALA A 185 1.07 1.34 13.72
C ALA A 185 1.23 2.10 15.05
N GLN A 186 0.60 1.61 16.12
CA GLN A 186 0.76 2.18 17.46
C GLN A 186 2.21 2.07 17.94
N GLY A 187 2.85 0.90 17.79
CA GLY A 187 4.24 0.71 18.18
C GLY A 187 5.20 1.66 17.44
N VAL A 188 4.99 1.85 16.12
CA VAL A 188 5.76 2.84 15.34
C VAL A 188 5.53 4.26 15.85
N LYS A 189 4.28 4.62 16.15
CA LYS A 189 3.92 5.95 16.67
C LYS A 189 4.61 6.26 18.00
N ASP A 190 4.69 5.29 18.89
CA ASP A 190 5.23 5.46 20.25
C ASP A 190 6.77 5.42 20.26
N LYS A 191 7.40 5.01 19.16
CA LYS A 191 8.85 4.85 19.08
C LYS A 191 9.48 5.80 18.06
N ILE A 192 10.25 6.78 18.51
CA ILE A 192 11.10 7.57 17.61
C ILE A 192 12.12 6.63 16.95
N GLY A 193 12.21 6.69 15.63
CA GLY A 193 13.00 5.75 14.82
C GLY A 193 12.25 4.45 14.47
N GLY A 194 10.99 4.30 14.88
CA GLY A 194 10.15 3.18 14.50
C GLY A 194 9.83 3.17 13.02
N VAL A 195 9.77 1.98 12.41
CA VAL A 195 9.31 1.72 11.05
C VAL A 195 8.44 0.48 11.03
N GLY A 196 7.41 0.48 10.19
CA GLY A 196 6.51 -0.65 10.01
C GLY A 196 5.81 -0.59 8.66
N TYR A 197 4.95 -1.57 8.40
CA TYR A 197 4.15 -1.67 7.18
C TYR A 197 2.69 -1.99 7.51
N GLY A 198 1.82 -1.55 6.63
CA GLY A 198 0.37 -1.80 6.73
C GLY A 198 -0.39 -0.98 5.69
N GLU A 199 -1.70 -1.15 5.61
CA GLU A 199 -2.55 -0.34 4.75
C GLU A 199 -2.40 1.15 5.11
N LEU A 200 -2.45 2.01 4.09
CA LEU A 200 -2.23 3.45 4.23
C LEU A 200 -3.10 4.12 5.30
N SER A 201 -4.30 3.61 5.52
CA SER A 201 -5.22 4.12 6.55
C SER A 201 -4.60 4.10 7.96
N TRP A 202 -3.81 3.08 8.30
CA TRP A 202 -3.16 3.00 9.60
C TRP A 202 -2.13 4.11 9.81
N ALA A 203 -1.39 4.47 8.76
CA ALA A 203 -0.48 5.60 8.82
C ALA A 203 -1.25 6.93 9.00
N THR A 204 -2.31 7.13 8.21
CA THR A 204 -3.15 8.34 8.26
C THR A 204 -3.82 8.53 9.62
N ASP A 205 -4.47 7.50 10.13
CA ASP A 205 -5.19 7.53 11.41
C ASP A 205 -4.24 7.79 12.59
N ASN A 206 -2.99 7.32 12.50
CA ASN A 206 -1.95 7.53 13.51
C ASN A 206 -1.07 8.77 13.26
N LYS A 207 -1.28 9.52 12.16
CA LYS A 207 -0.48 10.69 11.77
C LYS A 207 1.00 10.37 11.60
N LEU A 208 1.31 9.19 11.10
CA LEU A 208 2.67 8.74 10.81
C LEU A 208 3.14 9.27 9.47
N ALA A 209 4.44 9.52 9.36
CA ALA A 209 5.07 9.80 8.08
C ALA A 209 5.12 8.52 7.22
N VAL A 210 5.03 8.68 5.91
CA VAL A 210 5.00 7.57 4.94
C VAL A 210 6.13 7.74 3.94
N ALA A 211 6.85 6.66 3.66
CA ALA A 211 7.92 6.66 2.68
C ALA A 211 7.37 6.60 1.25
N ASN A 212 8.05 7.27 0.33
CA ASN A 212 7.92 6.99 -1.09
C ASN A 212 8.73 5.73 -1.43
N ILE A 213 8.21 4.93 -2.35
CA ILE A 213 8.89 3.73 -2.83
C ILE A 213 9.45 4.00 -4.22
N VAL A 214 10.73 3.72 -4.40
CA VAL A 214 11.35 3.83 -5.72
C VAL A 214 10.93 2.62 -6.55
N ASN A 215 10.20 2.87 -7.63
CA ASN A 215 9.67 1.84 -8.53
C ASN A 215 10.70 1.43 -9.59
N GLN A 216 10.34 0.47 -10.45
CA GLN A 216 11.21 -0.03 -11.53
C GLN A 216 11.50 1.01 -12.62
N ALA A 217 10.75 2.11 -12.70
CA ALA A 217 11.05 3.25 -13.55
C ALA A 217 12.05 4.25 -12.91
N GLY A 218 12.54 3.97 -11.69
CA GLY A 218 13.41 4.87 -10.92
C GLY A 218 12.68 6.06 -10.30
N GLU A 219 11.34 6.03 -10.25
CA GLU A 219 10.53 7.11 -9.70
C GLU A 219 10.20 6.83 -8.23
N ALA A 220 10.38 7.84 -7.38
CA ALA A 220 9.94 7.80 -5.99
C ALA A 220 8.44 8.13 -5.91
N VAL A 221 7.62 7.12 -5.68
CA VAL A 221 6.15 7.20 -5.72
C VAL A 221 5.58 7.05 -4.31
N ALA A 222 4.74 8.02 -3.91
CA ALA A 222 3.98 7.94 -2.67
C ALA A 222 2.84 6.90 -2.80
N PRO A 223 2.46 6.21 -1.71
CA PRO A 223 1.30 5.33 -1.73
C PRO A 223 0.04 6.13 -2.08
N SER A 224 -0.66 5.69 -3.11
CA SER A 224 -1.86 6.34 -3.61
C SER A 224 -2.73 5.35 -4.39
N SER A 225 -4.03 5.67 -4.49
CA SER A 225 -4.95 4.88 -5.31
C SER A 225 -4.51 4.78 -6.76
N ALA A 226 -4.05 5.89 -7.36
CA ALA A 226 -3.59 5.91 -8.75
C ALA A 226 -2.34 5.06 -8.96
N GLY A 227 -1.32 5.20 -8.10
CA GLY A 227 -0.10 4.42 -8.18
C GLY A 227 -0.34 2.92 -7.96
N THR A 228 -1.21 2.56 -7.02
CA THR A 228 -1.59 1.16 -6.77
C THR A 228 -2.35 0.57 -7.97
N SER A 229 -3.32 1.30 -8.55
CA SER A 229 -4.01 0.85 -9.77
C SER A 229 -3.06 0.62 -10.93
N ALA A 230 -2.09 1.52 -11.14
CA ALA A 230 -1.08 1.37 -12.19
C ALA A 230 -0.26 0.10 -11.99
N PHE A 231 0.19 -0.17 -10.75
CA PHE A 231 0.95 -1.37 -10.42
C PHE A 231 0.13 -2.65 -10.66
N LEU A 232 -1.07 -2.75 -10.08
CA LEU A 232 -1.91 -3.95 -10.19
C LEU A 232 -2.38 -4.20 -11.63
N GLY A 233 -2.61 -3.13 -12.41
CA GLY A 233 -2.91 -3.22 -13.84
C GLY A 233 -1.78 -3.81 -14.69
N GLY A 234 -0.56 -3.86 -14.15
CA GLY A 234 0.59 -4.53 -14.77
C GLY A 234 0.66 -6.03 -14.54
N GLY A 235 -0.12 -6.58 -13.60
CA GLY A 235 -0.13 -7.99 -13.25
C GLY A 235 -1.00 -8.85 -14.18
N THR A 236 -0.98 -10.16 -13.93
CA THR A 236 -1.74 -11.16 -14.69
C THR A 236 -2.93 -11.68 -13.86
N ILE A 237 -4.13 -11.56 -14.41
CA ILE A 237 -5.35 -12.07 -13.78
C ILE A 237 -5.48 -13.55 -14.12
N GLN A 238 -5.63 -14.40 -13.10
CA GLN A 238 -5.76 -15.84 -13.23
C GLN A 238 -7.23 -16.25 -13.50
N ALA A 239 -7.44 -17.47 -14.01
CA ALA A 239 -8.77 -17.99 -14.28
C ALA A 239 -9.67 -17.98 -13.03
N ASN A 240 -9.11 -18.30 -11.85
CA ASN A 240 -9.82 -18.28 -10.57
C ASN A 240 -10.07 -16.87 -9.99
N GLY A 241 -9.72 -15.79 -10.71
CA GLY A 241 -9.91 -14.40 -10.30
C GLY A 241 -8.79 -13.82 -9.45
N SER A 242 -7.78 -14.58 -9.07
CA SER A 242 -6.61 -14.04 -8.37
C SER A 242 -5.70 -13.24 -9.30
N LEU A 243 -4.92 -12.32 -8.73
CA LEU A 243 -3.94 -11.50 -9.46
C LEU A 243 -2.51 -11.92 -9.09
N VAL A 244 -1.69 -12.17 -10.09
CA VAL A 244 -0.24 -12.34 -9.94
C VAL A 244 0.43 -11.02 -10.34
N ALA A 245 1.01 -10.33 -9.36
CA ALA A 245 1.71 -9.07 -9.61
C ALA A 245 3.07 -9.29 -10.29
N ASP A 246 3.43 -8.40 -11.20
CA ASP A 246 4.75 -8.38 -11.83
C ASP A 246 5.59 -7.26 -11.20
N TYR A 247 6.44 -7.64 -10.25
CA TYR A 247 7.29 -6.70 -9.51
C TYR A 247 8.49 -6.17 -10.31
N LYS A 248 8.75 -6.73 -11.50
CA LYS A 248 9.84 -6.29 -12.39
C LYS A 248 9.37 -5.40 -13.53
N LYS A 249 8.07 -5.30 -13.73
CA LYS A 249 7.51 -4.49 -14.81
C LYS A 249 7.77 -3.01 -14.57
N VAL A 250 8.32 -2.35 -15.58
CA VAL A 250 8.55 -0.90 -15.57
C VAL A 250 7.25 -0.19 -15.89
N ILE A 251 6.68 0.51 -14.91
CA ILE A 251 5.42 1.23 -15.05
C ILE A 251 5.58 2.60 -14.40
N THR A 252 5.47 3.66 -15.21
CA THR A 252 5.53 5.05 -14.74
C THR A 252 4.41 5.34 -13.75
N GLY A 253 4.74 5.98 -12.64
CA GLY A 253 3.81 6.35 -11.58
C GLY A 253 3.28 5.18 -10.74
N ALA A 254 3.74 3.94 -10.96
CA ALA A 254 3.31 2.79 -10.19
C ALA A 254 3.86 2.81 -8.77
N TYR A 255 2.98 2.56 -7.78
CA TYR A 255 3.35 2.27 -6.41
C TYR A 255 3.41 0.76 -6.21
N SER A 256 4.61 0.20 -6.09
CA SER A 256 4.86 -1.24 -6.27
C SER A 256 4.51 -2.12 -5.06
N ILE A 257 4.01 -1.55 -3.94
CA ILE A 257 3.55 -2.32 -2.77
C ILE A 257 2.03 -2.17 -2.65
N GLY A 258 1.31 -2.86 -3.53
CA GLY A 258 -0.15 -2.86 -3.55
C GLY A 258 -0.71 -4.26 -3.37
N THR A 259 -1.90 -4.35 -2.80
CA THR A 259 -2.65 -5.59 -2.66
C THR A 259 -4.05 -5.44 -3.23
N ALA A 260 -4.58 -6.52 -3.80
CA ALA A 260 -6.01 -6.67 -4.05
C ALA A 260 -6.61 -7.49 -2.90
N SER A 261 -7.73 -7.01 -2.35
CA SER A 261 -8.52 -7.75 -1.38
C SER A 261 -9.60 -8.53 -2.11
N TYR A 262 -9.75 -9.80 -1.78
CA TYR A 262 -10.64 -10.73 -2.44
C TYR A 262 -11.80 -11.11 -1.53
N GLY A 263 -13.03 -11.09 -2.05
CA GLY A 263 -14.10 -11.91 -1.56
C GLY A 263 -13.82 -13.37 -1.95
N LEU A 264 -13.91 -14.28 -0.98
CA LEU A 264 -13.76 -15.70 -1.26
C LEU A 264 -15.07 -16.25 -1.80
N VAL A 265 -15.05 -16.78 -3.02
CA VAL A 265 -16.19 -17.29 -3.75
C VAL A 265 -16.16 -18.81 -3.77
N TYR A 266 -17.25 -19.41 -3.36
CA TYR A 266 -17.45 -20.85 -3.32
C TYR A 266 -18.67 -21.24 -4.12
N PRO A 267 -18.56 -21.47 -5.44
CA PRO A 267 -19.71 -21.67 -6.31
C PRO A 267 -20.62 -22.84 -5.89
N GLU A 268 -20.05 -23.88 -5.30
CA GLU A 268 -20.82 -25.06 -4.87
C GLU A 268 -21.54 -24.88 -3.53
N ALA A 269 -21.13 -23.93 -2.69
CA ALA A 269 -21.84 -23.62 -1.45
C ALA A 269 -23.22 -23.03 -1.69
N ALA A 270 -23.45 -22.47 -2.87
CA ALA A 270 -24.73 -21.94 -3.32
C ALA A 270 -25.86 -22.96 -3.26
N LYS A 271 -25.57 -24.25 -3.44
CA LYS A 271 -26.56 -25.34 -3.40
C LYS A 271 -27.20 -25.53 -2.03
N LYS A 272 -26.69 -24.91 -0.95
CA LYS A 272 -27.15 -25.12 0.43
C LYS A 272 -28.14 -24.06 0.94
N ASN A 273 -28.02 -22.80 0.49
CA ASN A 273 -28.91 -21.71 0.92
C ASN A 273 -28.88 -20.52 -0.06
N ALA A 274 -29.82 -20.52 -1.02
CA ALA A 274 -29.89 -19.50 -2.08
C ALA A 274 -30.09 -18.06 -1.54
N GLU A 275 -30.83 -17.87 -0.45
CA GLU A 275 -31.05 -16.53 0.10
C GLU A 275 -29.79 -15.98 0.74
N THR A 276 -29.06 -16.79 1.51
CA THR A 276 -27.75 -16.39 2.06
C THR A 276 -26.78 -16.05 0.93
N GLN A 277 -26.77 -16.81 -0.17
CA GLN A 277 -25.89 -16.53 -1.30
C GLN A 277 -26.22 -15.19 -1.98
N LYS A 278 -27.49 -14.84 -2.12
CA LYS A 278 -27.89 -13.51 -2.63
C LYS A 278 -27.35 -12.38 -1.77
N ILE A 279 -27.39 -12.53 -0.43
CA ILE A 279 -26.84 -11.53 0.50
C ILE A 279 -25.33 -11.43 0.36
N VAL A 280 -24.62 -12.56 0.23
CA VAL A 280 -23.17 -12.59 0.03
C VAL A 280 -22.78 -11.93 -1.29
N ALA A 281 -23.49 -12.23 -2.39
CA ALA A 281 -23.26 -11.59 -3.69
C ALA A 281 -23.51 -10.08 -3.63
N ALA A 282 -24.60 -9.64 -2.99
CA ALA A 282 -24.91 -8.23 -2.80
C ALA A 282 -23.83 -7.51 -1.96
N TRP A 283 -23.30 -8.17 -0.92
CA TRP A 283 -22.22 -7.65 -0.11
C TRP A 283 -20.92 -7.47 -0.91
N HIS A 284 -20.50 -8.48 -1.68
CA HIS A 284 -19.31 -8.35 -2.54
C HIS A 284 -19.50 -7.27 -3.62
N THR A 285 -20.70 -7.16 -4.20
CA THR A 285 -21.01 -6.07 -5.14
C THR A 285 -20.92 -4.71 -4.47
N TYR A 286 -21.40 -4.56 -3.23
CA TYR A 286 -21.26 -3.32 -2.47
C TYR A 286 -19.78 -2.98 -2.21
N LEU A 287 -18.96 -3.97 -1.82
CA LEU A 287 -17.52 -3.77 -1.61
C LEU A 287 -16.84 -3.33 -2.90
N LEU A 288 -17.18 -3.92 -4.03
CA LEU A 288 -16.60 -3.59 -5.34
C LEU A 288 -17.00 -2.19 -5.82
N GLU A 289 -18.27 -1.83 -5.72
CA GLU A 289 -18.81 -0.65 -6.40
C GLU A 289 -18.93 0.60 -5.51
N GLN A 290 -19.15 0.41 -4.21
CA GLN A 290 -19.50 1.51 -3.30
C GLN A 290 -18.41 1.81 -2.29
N CYS A 291 -17.80 0.80 -1.69
CA CYS A 291 -16.87 0.98 -0.57
C CYS A 291 -15.69 1.91 -0.91
N PRO A 292 -14.95 1.73 -2.02
CA PRO A 292 -13.82 2.60 -2.35
C PRO A 292 -14.23 4.06 -2.66
N LYS A 293 -15.48 4.26 -3.11
CA LYS A 293 -16.01 5.60 -3.40
C LYS A 293 -16.45 6.34 -2.14
N LYS A 294 -16.93 5.59 -1.13
CA LYS A 294 -17.41 6.16 0.14
C LYS A 294 -16.30 6.51 1.12
N PHE A 295 -15.15 5.84 1.00
CA PHE A 295 -14.04 5.97 1.94
C PHE A 295 -12.70 6.25 1.22
N PRO A 296 -12.63 7.26 0.33
CA PRO A 296 -11.41 7.57 -0.41
C PRO A 296 -10.26 8.01 0.51
N GLU A 297 -10.57 8.60 1.66
CA GLU A 297 -9.60 9.04 2.66
C GLU A 297 -8.89 7.86 3.37
N LYS A 298 -9.47 6.66 3.31
CA LYS A 298 -8.85 5.44 3.83
C LYS A 298 -7.85 4.82 2.85
N GLY A 299 -7.71 5.40 1.65
CA GLY A 299 -6.77 4.93 0.63
C GLY A 299 -7.24 3.70 -0.15
N TYR A 300 -8.50 3.29 -0.02
CA TYR A 300 -9.04 2.20 -0.84
C TYR A 300 -9.10 2.59 -2.31
N VAL A 301 -8.81 1.61 -3.15
CA VAL A 301 -8.69 1.76 -4.59
C VAL A 301 -9.87 1.07 -5.27
N ALA A 302 -10.69 1.84 -5.98
CA ALA A 302 -11.73 1.27 -6.83
C ALA A 302 -11.08 0.51 -8.00
N LEU A 303 -11.51 -0.72 -8.22
CA LEU A 303 -11.05 -1.52 -9.35
C LEU A 303 -11.63 -0.98 -10.66
N THR A 304 -10.89 -1.10 -11.74
CA THR A 304 -11.28 -0.67 -13.08
C THR A 304 -10.77 -1.66 -14.13
N GLY A 305 -11.33 -1.61 -15.34
CA GLY A 305 -10.89 -2.43 -16.48
C GLY A 305 -10.99 -3.94 -16.20
N PRO A 306 -10.07 -4.74 -16.75
CA PRO A 306 -10.15 -6.21 -16.70
C PRO A 306 -10.29 -6.81 -15.30
N LEU A 307 -9.68 -6.16 -14.28
CA LEU A 307 -9.78 -6.63 -12.90
C LEU A 307 -11.19 -6.42 -12.31
N TYR A 308 -11.84 -5.31 -12.66
CA TYR A 308 -13.23 -5.05 -12.31
C TYR A 308 -14.18 -6.02 -13.02
N ASP A 309 -13.97 -6.27 -14.32
CA ASP A 309 -14.79 -7.19 -15.09
C ASP A 309 -14.67 -8.62 -14.54
N LYS A 310 -13.45 -9.03 -14.18
CA LYS A 310 -13.22 -10.33 -13.55
C LYS A 310 -13.88 -10.44 -12.16
N ALA A 311 -13.87 -9.38 -11.38
CA ALA A 311 -14.59 -9.33 -10.11
C ALA A 311 -16.09 -9.60 -10.30
N LYS A 312 -16.72 -8.95 -11.27
CA LYS A 312 -18.14 -9.16 -11.59
C LYS A 312 -18.43 -10.59 -12.06
N GLU A 313 -17.56 -11.15 -12.91
CA GLU A 313 -17.65 -12.55 -13.34
C GLU A 313 -17.65 -13.49 -12.13
N GLN A 314 -16.74 -13.30 -11.20
CA GLN A 314 -16.60 -14.14 -10.03
C GLN A 314 -17.80 -13.99 -9.07
N ILE A 315 -18.23 -12.74 -8.81
CA ILE A 315 -19.41 -12.49 -7.97
C ILE A 315 -20.68 -13.13 -8.56
N ALA A 316 -20.81 -13.13 -9.90
CA ALA A 316 -21.96 -13.75 -10.57
C ALA A 316 -22.06 -15.28 -10.38
N LYS A 317 -20.97 -15.95 -9.97
CA LYS A 317 -20.95 -17.37 -9.64
C LYS A 317 -21.55 -17.67 -8.26
N ILE A 318 -21.76 -16.66 -7.44
CA ILE A 318 -22.45 -16.75 -6.15
C ILE A 318 -23.95 -16.70 -6.46
N LYS A 319 -24.60 -17.86 -6.53
CA LYS A 319 -26.02 -17.99 -6.91
C LYS A 319 -26.89 -18.38 -5.73
#